data_835bf39a7b997a5f2173d4a6092beca8
#
_entry.id   835bf39a7b997a5f2173d4a6092beca8
#
_cell.length_a   1.000
_cell.length_b   1.000
_cell.length_c   1.000
_cell.angle_alpha   90.00
_cell.angle_beta   90.00
_cell.angle_gamma   90.00
#
_symmetry.space_group_name_H-M   'P 1'
#
loop_
_entity.id
_entity.type
_entity.pdbx_description
1 polymer ?
#
loop_
_entity_poly.entity_id
_entity_poly.type
_entity_poly.pdbx_seq_one_letter_code
_entity_poly.pdbx_strand_id
1 'polypeptide(L)'
;RWNVLTSFVVGTSWASQPTSVDYGNTVIYTGDTVVVNGTQVATADEFALSAAQLAAVAPPASEAEADAAEWMPLGTFALSTDKSDTEPTKVIQLAISKDGIISGTYFNSATDAAMAIQGAVDKETQRVAFQFVEKPEIIMETGLYNLTQEDAPLIVHFSPTEREEYLLIRLK
;
A
#
# COMPACT_ATOMS: atom_id res chain seq x y z
N ARG A 1 16.15 5.26 -3.27
CA ARG A 1 15.03 4.32 -3.57
C ARG A 1 13.97 4.93 -4.48
N TRP A 2 13.57 6.18 -4.23
CA TRP A 2 12.61 6.85 -5.13
C TRP A 2 13.15 6.94 -6.56
N ASN A 3 14.41 7.32 -6.71
CA ASN A 3 15.05 7.42 -8.03
C ASN A 3 15.15 6.08 -8.75
N VAL A 4 15.38 5.00 -8.01
CA VAL A 4 15.39 3.65 -8.57
C VAL A 4 13.99 3.27 -9.05
N LEU A 5 12.97 3.58 -8.26
CA LEU A 5 11.58 3.33 -8.62
C LEU A 5 11.18 4.10 -9.88
N THR A 6 11.47 5.40 -9.94
CA THR A 6 11.13 6.21 -11.12
C THR A 6 11.87 5.76 -12.37
N SER A 7 13.09 5.26 -12.23
CA SER A 7 13.84 4.68 -13.34
C SER A 7 13.20 3.39 -13.85
N PHE A 8 12.66 2.59 -12.93
CA PHE A 8 11.97 1.34 -13.28
C PHE A 8 10.69 1.61 -14.05
N VAL A 9 9.92 2.63 -13.66
CA VAL A 9 8.66 2.99 -14.33
C VAL A 9 8.86 4.04 -15.42
N VAL A 10 10.05 4.13 -15.97
CA VAL A 10 10.41 5.05 -17.06
C VAL A 10 9.50 4.84 -18.26
N GLY A 11 9.08 5.95 -18.88
CA GLY A 11 8.08 5.92 -19.94
C GLY A 11 6.68 6.24 -19.43
N THR A 12 6.50 6.25 -18.10
CA THR A 12 5.30 6.74 -17.45
C THR A 12 5.65 8.01 -16.69
N SER A 13 4.91 9.09 -16.87
CA SER A 13 5.18 10.36 -16.17
C SER A 13 4.58 10.40 -14.77
N TRP A 14 3.84 9.36 -14.38
CA TRP A 14 3.04 9.36 -13.17
C TRP A 14 3.87 9.30 -11.87
N ALA A 15 5.10 8.83 -11.93
CA ALA A 15 5.95 8.69 -10.73
C ALA A 15 7.13 9.66 -10.72
N SER A 16 7.07 10.78 -11.47
CA SER A 16 8.20 11.71 -11.58
C SER A 16 8.41 12.58 -10.34
N GLN A 17 7.33 12.96 -9.64
CA GLN A 17 7.38 13.80 -8.45
C GLN A 17 6.81 13.02 -7.26
N PRO A 18 7.55 12.94 -6.15
CA PRO A 18 7.06 12.19 -4.99
C PRO A 18 5.91 12.92 -4.31
N THR A 19 4.86 12.17 -4.00
CA THR A 19 3.72 12.65 -3.21
C THR A 19 3.73 11.96 -1.87
N SER A 20 3.99 12.72 -0.81
CA SER A 20 4.00 12.19 0.56
C SER A 20 2.57 11.98 1.06
N VAL A 21 2.32 10.82 1.64
CA VAL A 21 1.05 10.53 2.31
C VAL A 21 1.33 10.36 3.79
N ASP A 22 0.83 11.28 4.58
CA ASP A 22 1.05 11.30 6.03
C ASP A 22 -0.31 11.47 6.72
N TYR A 23 -0.79 10.40 7.33
CA TYR A 23 -2.07 10.37 8.02
C TYR A 23 -1.98 11.21 9.30
N GLY A 24 -2.89 12.17 9.42
CA GLY A 24 -2.87 13.18 10.47
C GLY A 24 -2.21 14.49 10.05
N ASN A 25 -1.61 14.56 8.85
CA ASN A 25 -0.98 15.76 8.31
C ASN A 25 -1.47 16.03 6.88
N THR A 26 -1.00 15.29 5.89
CA THR A 26 -1.46 15.48 4.49
C THR A 26 -2.81 14.83 4.23
N VAL A 27 -3.15 13.78 4.94
CA VAL A 27 -4.45 13.11 4.89
C VAL A 27 -5.06 13.17 6.29
N ILE A 28 -6.15 13.91 6.43
CA ILE A 28 -6.79 14.15 7.73
C ILE A 28 -8.24 13.69 7.69
N TYR A 29 -8.62 12.88 8.65
CA TYR A 29 -10.00 12.49 8.89
C TYR A 29 -10.61 13.46 9.89
N THR A 30 -11.63 14.20 9.44
CA THR A 30 -12.37 15.15 10.28
C THR A 30 -13.84 14.70 10.33
N GLY A 31 -14.22 14.03 11.39
CA GLY A 31 -15.54 13.40 11.47
C GLY A 31 -15.73 12.41 10.34
N ASP A 32 -16.74 12.62 9.52
CA ASP A 32 -17.06 11.75 8.37
C ASP A 32 -16.37 12.17 7.07
N THR A 33 -15.49 13.18 7.11
CA THR A 33 -14.85 13.70 5.89
C THR A 33 -13.37 13.43 5.88
N VAL A 34 -12.81 13.33 4.67
CA VAL A 34 -11.37 13.16 4.45
C VAL A 34 -10.85 14.37 3.69
N VAL A 35 -9.82 14.98 4.25
CA VAL A 35 -9.15 16.16 3.67
C VAL A 35 -7.75 15.75 3.24
N VAL A 36 -7.42 15.97 1.98
CA VAL A 36 -6.09 15.68 1.43
C VAL A 36 -5.46 16.99 0.97
N ASN A 37 -4.31 17.32 1.56
CA ASN A 37 -3.58 18.57 1.27
C ASN A 37 -4.46 19.81 1.39
N GLY A 38 -5.30 19.86 2.42
CA GLY A 38 -6.18 21.01 2.69
C GLY A 38 -7.49 21.05 1.88
N THR A 39 -7.73 20.05 1.02
CA THR A 39 -8.94 20.00 0.20
C THR A 39 -9.78 18.79 0.59
N GLN A 40 -11.05 19.00 0.89
CA GLN A 40 -11.99 17.92 1.14
C GLN A 40 -12.19 17.12 -0.16
N VAL A 41 -11.92 15.81 -0.12
CA VAL A 41 -11.97 14.96 -1.31
C VAL A 41 -13.12 13.95 -1.27
N ALA A 42 -13.52 13.50 -0.08
CA ALA A 42 -14.53 12.43 0.06
C ALA A 42 -15.05 12.36 1.48
N THR A 43 -16.12 11.59 1.68
CA THR A 43 -16.47 11.10 3.01
C THR A 43 -15.54 9.96 3.38
N ALA A 44 -15.47 9.61 4.68
CA ALA A 44 -14.65 8.49 5.14
C ALA A 44 -15.05 7.17 4.46
N ASP A 45 -16.34 6.93 4.31
CA ASP A 45 -16.86 5.73 3.63
C ASP A 45 -16.48 5.70 2.15
N GLU A 46 -16.62 6.82 1.46
CA GLU A 46 -16.25 6.94 0.05
C GLU A 46 -14.74 6.73 -0.14
N PHE A 47 -13.94 7.25 0.77
CA PHE A 47 -12.49 7.10 0.72
C PHE A 47 -12.07 5.65 0.92
N ALA A 48 -12.70 4.94 1.87
CA ALA A 48 -12.48 3.52 2.09
C ALA A 48 -12.88 2.68 0.87
N LEU A 49 -14.04 3.01 0.26
CA LEU A 49 -14.51 2.33 -0.95
C LEU A 49 -13.57 2.56 -2.14
N SER A 50 -13.02 3.76 -2.28
CA SER A 50 -12.05 4.06 -3.34
C SER A 50 -10.76 3.25 -3.17
N ALA A 51 -10.32 3.06 -1.92
CA ALA A 51 -9.18 2.18 -1.63
C ALA A 51 -9.49 0.73 -2.00
N ALA A 52 -10.68 0.26 -1.68
CA ALA A 52 -11.11 -1.10 -2.03
C ALA A 52 -11.16 -1.31 -3.54
N GLN A 53 -11.65 -0.34 -4.29
CA GLN A 53 -11.68 -0.40 -5.75
C GLN A 53 -10.27 -0.41 -6.35
N LEU A 54 -9.37 0.39 -5.81
CA LEU A 54 -7.97 0.42 -6.25
C LEU A 54 -7.26 -0.90 -5.96
N ALA A 55 -7.53 -1.51 -4.81
CA ALA A 55 -6.93 -2.78 -4.41
C ALA A 55 -7.49 -3.98 -5.18
N ALA A 56 -8.70 -3.88 -5.72
CA ALA A 56 -9.41 -4.98 -6.36
C ALA A 56 -8.96 -5.16 -7.81
N VAL A 57 -7.69 -5.55 -8.01
CA VAL A 57 -7.15 -5.82 -9.34
C VAL A 57 -7.19 -7.32 -9.60
N ALA A 58 -7.41 -7.69 -10.87
CA ALA A 58 -7.37 -9.09 -11.27
C ALA A 58 -5.94 -9.62 -11.17
N PRO A 59 -5.71 -10.80 -10.58
CA PRO A 59 -4.39 -11.42 -10.64
C PRO A 59 -4.06 -11.79 -12.08
N PRO A 60 -2.75 -12.00 -12.41
CA PRO A 60 -2.38 -12.48 -13.74
C PRO A 60 -3.15 -13.75 -14.09
N ALA A 61 -3.60 -13.83 -15.35
CA ALA A 61 -4.45 -14.94 -15.80
C ALA A 61 -3.69 -16.26 -15.87
N SER A 62 -2.34 -16.23 -15.88
CA SER A 62 -1.50 -17.41 -15.97
C SER A 62 -0.13 -17.15 -15.35
N GLU A 63 0.60 -18.22 -15.04
CA GLU A 63 2.00 -18.11 -14.60
C GLU A 63 2.86 -17.44 -15.68
N ALA A 64 2.56 -17.67 -16.95
CA ALA A 64 3.29 -17.06 -18.06
C ALA A 64 3.12 -15.53 -18.06
N GLU A 65 1.93 -15.03 -17.77
CA GLU A 65 1.70 -13.58 -17.64
C GLU A 65 2.40 -13.01 -16.43
N ALA A 66 2.37 -13.72 -15.29
CA ALA A 66 3.08 -13.30 -14.09
C ALA A 66 4.59 -13.29 -14.31
N ASP A 67 5.13 -14.29 -15.00
CA ASP A 67 6.57 -14.38 -15.31
C ASP A 67 6.98 -13.35 -16.36
N ALA A 68 6.08 -13.00 -17.30
CA ALA A 68 6.35 -12.00 -18.31
C ALA A 68 6.32 -10.57 -17.75
N ALA A 69 5.63 -10.34 -16.64
CA ALA A 69 5.59 -9.04 -16.00
C ALA A 69 6.96 -8.73 -15.38
N GLU A 70 7.43 -7.52 -15.60
CA GLU A 70 8.65 -7.05 -14.93
C GLU A 70 8.28 -6.49 -13.55
N TRP A 71 8.94 -6.97 -12.52
CA TRP A 71 8.68 -6.61 -11.14
C TRP A 71 9.91 -6.02 -10.49
N MET A 72 9.68 -4.99 -9.67
CA MET A 72 10.73 -4.42 -8.83
C MET A 72 10.36 -4.62 -7.37
N PRO A 73 11.24 -5.18 -6.52
CA PRO A 73 10.97 -5.25 -5.08
C PRO A 73 10.88 -3.84 -4.50
N LEU A 74 9.82 -3.59 -3.73
CA LEU A 74 9.69 -2.38 -2.93
C LEU A 74 10.38 -2.53 -1.58
N GLY A 75 10.35 -3.74 -1.04
CA GLY A 75 11.02 -4.07 0.21
C GLY A 75 10.27 -5.10 1.03
N THR A 76 10.87 -5.45 2.15
CA THR A 76 10.30 -6.29 3.20
C THR A 76 10.10 -5.41 4.43
N PHE A 77 8.90 -5.43 4.98
CA PHE A 77 8.50 -4.53 6.05
C PHE A 77 7.90 -5.30 7.22
N ALA A 78 8.23 -4.86 8.44
CA ALA A 78 7.48 -5.27 9.62
C ALA A 78 6.19 -4.45 9.69
N LEU A 79 5.08 -5.11 9.97
CA LEU A 79 3.79 -4.45 10.22
C LEU A 79 3.65 -4.25 11.72
N SER A 80 3.62 -3.00 12.17
CA SER A 80 3.60 -2.66 13.58
C SER A 80 2.73 -1.46 13.85
N THR A 81 2.32 -1.29 15.10
CA THR A 81 1.63 -0.08 15.57
C THR A 81 2.60 0.94 16.15
N ASP A 82 3.87 0.57 16.36
CA ASP A 82 4.86 1.40 17.03
C ASP A 82 6.25 1.16 16.45
N LYS A 83 7.02 2.24 16.31
CA LYS A 83 8.42 2.20 15.87
C LYS A 83 9.34 1.46 16.83
N SER A 84 8.94 1.32 18.09
CA SER A 84 9.74 0.63 19.10
C SER A 84 9.60 -0.88 19.09
N ASP A 85 8.75 -1.43 18.21
CA ASP A 85 8.58 -2.88 18.07
C ASP A 85 9.86 -3.50 17.53
N THR A 86 10.59 -4.23 18.37
CA THR A 86 11.88 -4.84 18.03
C THR A 86 11.75 -6.31 17.64
N GLU A 87 10.60 -6.93 17.86
CA GLU A 87 10.35 -8.34 17.55
C GLU A 87 9.09 -8.51 16.73
N PRO A 88 9.11 -8.05 15.46
CA PRO A 88 7.92 -8.12 14.64
C PRO A 88 7.57 -9.56 14.29
N THR A 89 6.29 -9.92 14.50
CA THR A 89 5.76 -11.23 14.10
C THR A 89 5.09 -11.18 12.73
N LYS A 90 4.70 -9.98 12.29
CA LYS A 90 3.98 -9.76 11.02
C LYS A 90 4.90 -9.07 10.04
N VAL A 91 5.08 -9.69 8.88
CA VAL A 91 5.99 -9.18 7.84
C VAL A 91 5.25 -9.14 6.52
N ILE A 92 5.45 -8.05 5.78
CA ILE A 92 4.88 -7.86 4.45
C ILE A 92 6.02 -7.63 3.46
N GLN A 93 6.04 -8.40 2.38
CA GLN A 93 6.96 -8.22 1.27
C GLN A 93 6.16 -7.72 0.06
N LEU A 94 6.61 -6.65 -0.56
CA LEU A 94 5.91 -6.00 -1.67
C LEU A 94 6.81 -5.82 -2.88
N ALA A 95 6.20 -5.94 -4.06
CA ALA A 95 6.82 -5.63 -5.35
C ALA A 95 5.82 -4.86 -6.21
N ILE A 96 6.35 -4.11 -7.18
CA ILE A 96 5.56 -3.31 -8.11
C ILE A 96 5.92 -3.69 -9.54
N SER A 97 4.91 -3.74 -10.42
CA SER A 97 5.12 -3.87 -11.86
C SER A 97 5.25 -2.50 -12.50
N LYS A 98 5.70 -2.46 -13.76
CA LYS A 98 5.79 -1.20 -14.52
C LYS A 98 4.42 -0.54 -14.73
N ASP A 99 3.36 -1.32 -14.70
CA ASP A 99 1.99 -0.82 -14.86
C ASP A 99 1.39 -0.31 -13.56
N GLY A 100 2.11 -0.42 -12.44
CA GLY A 100 1.63 0.05 -11.14
C GLY A 100 0.82 -1.00 -10.40
N ILE A 101 0.95 -2.28 -10.73
CA ILE A 101 0.32 -3.37 -9.99
C ILE A 101 1.19 -3.73 -8.79
N ILE A 102 0.58 -3.90 -7.64
CA ILE A 102 1.25 -4.33 -6.41
C ILE A 102 0.99 -5.80 -6.19
N SER A 103 2.04 -6.53 -5.86
CA SER A 103 1.96 -7.94 -5.48
C SER A 103 2.87 -8.18 -4.29
N GLY A 104 2.53 -9.18 -3.48
CA GLY A 104 3.36 -9.48 -2.34
C GLY A 104 2.83 -10.62 -1.50
N THR A 105 3.42 -10.75 -0.32
CA THR A 105 3.08 -11.81 0.63
C THR A 105 3.11 -11.25 2.05
N TYR A 106 2.12 -11.63 2.82
CA TYR A 106 2.07 -11.39 4.26
C TYR A 106 2.43 -12.70 4.96
N PHE A 107 3.24 -12.59 6.00
CA PHE A 107 3.60 -13.72 6.85
C PHE A 107 3.48 -13.34 8.32
N ASN A 108 2.87 -14.21 9.12
CA ASN A 108 2.76 -14.06 10.57
C ASN A 108 3.48 -15.24 11.23
N SER A 109 4.65 -14.99 11.82
CA SER A 109 5.46 -16.02 12.44
C SER A 109 4.86 -16.58 13.72
N ALA A 110 3.96 -15.85 14.38
CA ALA A 110 3.30 -16.33 15.61
C ALA A 110 2.26 -17.41 15.32
N THR A 111 1.64 -17.37 14.14
CA THR A 111 0.59 -18.33 13.73
C THR A 111 1.04 -19.20 12.56
N ASP A 112 2.23 -18.96 12.01
CA ASP A 112 2.77 -19.63 10.83
C ASP A 112 1.84 -19.49 9.60
N ALA A 113 1.09 -18.39 9.54
CA ALA A 113 0.16 -18.11 8.46
C ALA A 113 0.82 -17.26 7.37
N ALA A 114 0.53 -17.57 6.11
CA ALA A 114 0.96 -16.79 4.96
C ALA A 114 -0.24 -16.47 4.08
N MET A 115 -0.30 -15.24 3.56
CA MET A 115 -1.39 -14.80 2.67
C MET A 115 -0.81 -13.99 1.52
N ALA A 116 -1.37 -14.22 0.32
CA ALA A 116 -1.01 -13.43 -0.85
C ALA A 116 -1.63 -12.04 -0.78
N ILE A 117 -0.91 -11.06 -1.30
CA ILE A 117 -1.31 -9.65 -1.37
C ILE A 117 -1.39 -9.24 -2.84
N GLN A 118 -2.41 -8.45 -3.16
CA GLN A 118 -2.55 -7.82 -4.47
C GLN A 118 -3.11 -6.42 -4.31
N GLY A 119 -2.78 -5.54 -5.23
CA GLY A 119 -3.27 -4.17 -5.23
C GLY A 119 -2.75 -3.37 -6.41
N ALA A 120 -2.82 -2.07 -6.30
CA ALA A 120 -2.41 -1.17 -7.36
C ALA A 120 -2.06 0.22 -6.84
N VAL A 121 -1.40 1.00 -7.69
CA VAL A 121 -1.11 2.41 -7.48
C VAL A 121 -2.07 3.24 -8.31
N ASP A 122 -2.67 4.25 -7.68
CA ASP A 122 -3.38 5.31 -8.39
C ASP A 122 -2.33 6.26 -8.97
N LYS A 123 -2.26 6.30 -10.30
CA LYS A 123 -1.20 7.04 -11.00
C LYS A 123 -1.34 8.55 -10.87
N GLU A 124 -2.53 9.05 -10.58
CA GLU A 124 -2.74 10.49 -10.39
C GLU A 124 -2.33 10.96 -9.01
N THR A 125 -2.67 10.19 -8.00
CA THR A 125 -2.46 10.57 -6.59
C THR A 125 -1.25 9.92 -5.96
N GLN A 126 -0.69 8.86 -6.58
CA GLN A 126 0.34 7.97 -6.02
C GLN A 126 -0.13 7.24 -4.76
N ARG A 127 -1.43 7.16 -4.56
CA ARG A 127 -2.05 6.38 -3.51
C ARG A 127 -1.88 4.91 -3.85
N VAL A 128 -1.50 4.10 -2.85
CA VAL A 128 -1.34 2.66 -3.00
C VAL A 128 -2.39 1.99 -2.12
N ALA A 129 -3.12 1.05 -2.69
CA ALA A 129 -4.04 0.22 -1.92
C ALA A 129 -3.81 -1.23 -2.29
N PHE A 130 -3.82 -2.10 -1.29
CA PHE A 130 -3.66 -3.53 -1.48
C PHE A 130 -4.50 -4.29 -0.46
N GLN A 131 -4.78 -5.54 -0.78
CA GLN A 131 -5.65 -6.40 0.02
C GLN A 131 -5.07 -7.80 0.10
N PHE A 132 -5.53 -8.57 1.09
CA PHE A 132 -5.28 -10.01 1.11
C PHE A 132 -6.19 -10.67 0.09
N VAL A 133 -5.63 -11.52 -0.75
CA VAL A 133 -6.41 -12.25 -1.76
C VAL A 133 -7.50 -13.09 -1.10
N GLU A 134 -7.19 -13.70 0.05
CA GLU A 134 -8.12 -14.56 0.80
C GLU A 134 -9.11 -13.79 1.67
N LYS A 135 -8.82 -12.51 1.99
CA LYS A 135 -9.65 -11.65 2.82
C LYS A 135 -9.78 -10.27 2.17
N PRO A 136 -10.49 -10.18 1.04
CA PRO A 136 -10.53 -8.93 0.27
C PRO A 136 -11.27 -7.78 0.96
N GLU A 137 -11.95 -8.04 2.07
CA GLU A 137 -12.59 -7.01 2.89
C GLU A 137 -11.58 -6.16 3.67
N ILE A 138 -10.37 -6.66 3.90
CA ILE A 138 -9.32 -5.92 4.60
C ILE A 138 -8.47 -5.20 3.57
N ILE A 139 -8.53 -3.86 3.59
CA ILE A 139 -7.83 -3.02 2.63
C ILE A 139 -6.76 -2.22 3.35
N MET A 140 -5.54 -2.28 2.86
CA MET A 140 -4.42 -1.49 3.37
C MET A 140 -4.08 -0.40 2.36
N GLU A 141 -3.83 0.81 2.83
CA GLU A 141 -3.44 1.91 1.96
C GLU A 141 -2.30 2.74 2.52
N THR A 142 -1.49 3.26 1.62
CA THR A 142 -0.38 4.13 1.93
C THR A 142 -0.07 4.96 0.67
N GLY A 143 1.09 5.59 0.62
CA GLY A 143 1.57 6.30 -0.56
C GLY A 143 2.77 5.58 -1.18
N LEU A 144 2.93 5.70 -2.49
CA LEU A 144 4.04 5.08 -3.20
C LEU A 144 5.39 5.57 -2.67
N TYR A 145 5.52 6.88 -2.45
CA TYR A 145 6.74 7.47 -1.90
C TYR A 145 7.04 6.92 -0.50
N ASN A 146 6.00 6.73 0.32
CA ASN A 146 6.14 6.17 1.66
C ASN A 146 6.84 4.81 1.64
N LEU A 147 6.52 3.98 0.64
CA LEU A 147 7.10 2.64 0.50
C LEU A 147 8.59 2.67 0.09
N THR A 148 9.13 3.81 -0.22
CA THR A 148 10.57 4.00 -0.48
C THR A 148 11.34 4.46 0.76
N GLN A 149 10.65 4.75 1.85
CA GLN A 149 11.23 5.26 3.09
C GLN A 149 11.49 4.14 4.10
N GLU A 150 12.15 4.46 5.21
CA GLU A 150 12.41 3.49 6.27
C GLU A 150 11.12 3.11 7.02
N ASP A 151 10.26 4.10 7.25
CA ASP A 151 8.97 3.94 7.89
C ASP A 151 7.87 4.42 6.94
N ALA A 152 6.84 3.63 6.76
CA ALA A 152 5.70 3.99 5.93
C ALA A 152 4.43 3.97 6.76
N PRO A 153 3.80 5.14 6.98
CA PRO A 153 2.46 5.17 7.58
C PRO A 153 1.46 4.43 6.72
N LEU A 154 0.59 3.68 7.35
CA LEU A 154 -0.36 2.79 6.70
C LEU A 154 -1.71 2.90 7.41
N ILE A 155 -2.80 2.96 6.64
CA ILE A 155 -4.14 2.81 7.18
C ILE A 155 -4.65 1.43 6.78
N VAL A 156 -5.21 0.71 7.75
CA VAL A 156 -5.90 -0.55 7.50
C VAL A 156 -7.39 -0.33 7.68
N HIS A 157 -8.16 -0.56 6.62
CA HIS A 157 -9.62 -0.49 6.66
C HIS A 157 -10.16 -1.90 6.88
N PHE A 158 -10.75 -2.14 8.02
CA PHE A 158 -11.42 -3.43 8.32
C PHE A 158 -12.85 -3.45 7.80
N SER A 159 -13.43 -2.26 7.62
CA SER A 159 -14.74 -2.03 7.01
C SER A 159 -14.79 -0.56 6.57
N PRO A 160 -15.83 -0.12 5.84
CA PRO A 160 -15.95 1.30 5.49
C PRO A 160 -16.00 2.25 6.69
N THR A 161 -16.35 1.74 7.88
CA THR A 161 -16.46 2.54 9.09
C THR A 161 -15.40 2.25 10.15
N GLU A 162 -14.57 1.21 9.95
CA GLU A 162 -13.53 0.81 10.91
C GLU A 162 -12.16 0.88 10.23
N ARG A 163 -11.26 1.66 10.83
CA ARG A 163 -9.87 1.77 10.36
C ARG A 163 -8.92 1.95 11.52
N GLU A 164 -7.68 1.52 11.31
CA GLU A 164 -6.60 1.71 12.27
C GLU A 164 -5.32 2.15 11.54
N GLU A 165 -4.50 2.93 12.23
CA GLU A 165 -3.19 3.35 11.72
C GLU A 165 -2.13 2.33 12.14
N TYR A 166 -1.27 1.97 11.19
CA TYR A 166 -0.12 1.09 11.39
C TYR A 166 1.11 1.72 10.78
N LEU A 167 2.24 1.09 11.00
CA LEU A 167 3.51 1.43 10.36
C LEU A 167 4.06 0.20 9.64
N LEU A 168 4.57 0.43 8.45
CA LEU A 168 5.44 -0.53 7.78
C LEU A 168 6.87 -0.07 8.04
N ILE A 169 7.64 -0.89 8.73
CA ILE A 169 9.02 -0.59 9.09
C ILE A 169 9.93 -1.47 8.24
N ARG A 170 10.78 -0.84 7.44
CA ARG A 170 11.65 -1.55 6.52
C ARG A 170 12.63 -2.44 7.26
N LEU A 171 12.67 -3.70 6.88
CA LEU A 171 13.65 -4.66 7.37
C LEU A 171 14.89 -4.64 6.48
N LYS A 172 16.06 -4.84 7.09
CA LYS A 172 17.34 -4.87 6.39
C LYS A 172 17.73 -6.27 5.96
#